data_39da3c5b8a8ee2bbb36d814a3523847a
#
_entry.id   39da3c5b8a8ee2bbb36d814a3523847a
#
_cell.length_a   1.000
_cell.length_b   1.000
_cell.length_c   1.000
_cell.angle_alpha   90.00
_cell.angle_beta   90.00
_cell.angle_gamma   90.00
#
_symmetry.space_group_name_H-M   'P 1'
#
loop_
_entity.id
_entity.type
_entity.pdbx_description
1 polymer ?
#
loop_
_entity_poly.entity_id
_entity_poly.type
_entity_poly.pdbx_seq_one_letter_code
_entity_poly.pdbx_strand_id
1 'polypeptide(L)'
;LRDVCPCSSCRVTQTQEKRFHLASLDCVVAEAIDPTSEGVTICWVDGHTSYYSRAFLEATHARSTPTWQPWREDYFPNCYDFLAFQSDDDCATSAITEFLTSGVLLLSGAGQEDDTLERLSERLGPVREVLFERIHNVRVDPHGYNVAHTSLPLPPHNDFASYSWPPSVQALHMLVNDAVGGNSTILDGWGVLEGFRRDDPEA
;
A
#
# COMPACT_ATOMS: atom_id res chain seq x y z
N LEU A 1 13.15 -14.75 -12.59
CA LEU A 1 13.99 -15.50 -11.63
C LEU A 1 15.45 -15.05 -11.64
N ARG A 2 16.12 -14.80 -12.80
CA ARG A 2 17.53 -14.39 -12.86
C ARG A 2 17.84 -13.18 -11.95
N ASP A 3 16.96 -12.20 -11.89
CA ASP A 3 17.08 -11.00 -11.06
C ASP A 3 17.06 -11.28 -9.54
N VAL A 4 16.37 -12.34 -9.13
CA VAL A 4 16.22 -12.70 -7.70
C VAL A 4 17.11 -13.87 -7.28
N CYS A 5 18.13 -14.21 -8.08
CA CYS A 5 19.05 -15.29 -7.76
C CYS A 5 19.65 -15.11 -6.36
N PRO A 6 19.55 -16.12 -5.46
CA PRO A 6 19.98 -15.98 -4.07
C PRO A 6 21.46 -16.28 -3.84
N CYS A 7 22.21 -16.72 -4.87
CA CYS A 7 23.59 -17.14 -4.70
C CYS A 7 24.53 -15.99 -4.31
N SER A 8 25.67 -16.34 -3.71
CA SER A 8 26.67 -15.36 -3.23
C SER A 8 27.33 -14.55 -4.36
N SER A 9 27.31 -15.04 -5.59
CA SER A 9 27.79 -14.29 -6.76
C SER A 9 26.82 -13.18 -7.17
N CYS A 10 25.52 -13.34 -6.88
CA CYS A 10 24.47 -12.38 -7.22
C CYS A 10 24.07 -11.47 -6.08
N ARG A 11 24.33 -11.89 -4.83
CA ARG A 11 24.00 -11.12 -3.62
C ARG A 11 25.16 -11.00 -2.66
N VAL A 12 25.23 -9.88 -1.97
CA VAL A 12 26.11 -9.70 -0.83
C VAL A 12 25.55 -10.50 0.34
N THR A 13 26.36 -11.42 0.90
CA THR A 13 25.88 -12.35 1.93
C THR A 13 25.34 -11.64 3.18
N GLN A 14 25.98 -10.54 3.58
CA GLN A 14 25.64 -9.82 4.82
C GLN A 14 24.39 -8.93 4.66
N THR A 15 24.26 -8.23 3.52
CA THR A 15 23.21 -7.22 3.31
C THR A 15 22.09 -7.70 2.39
N GLN A 16 22.29 -8.85 1.71
CA GLN A 16 21.39 -9.39 0.70
C GLN A 16 21.15 -8.45 -0.50
N GLU A 17 21.93 -7.39 -0.62
CA GLU A 17 21.90 -6.49 -1.77
C GLU A 17 22.37 -7.18 -3.05
N LYS A 18 21.79 -6.78 -4.17
CA LYS A 18 22.20 -7.29 -5.48
C LYS A 18 23.60 -6.79 -5.85
N ARG A 19 24.41 -7.67 -6.44
CA ARG A 19 25.74 -7.34 -6.96
C ARG A 19 25.72 -6.88 -8.41
N PHE A 20 24.58 -6.95 -9.10
CA PHE A 20 24.45 -6.54 -10.49
C PHE A 20 23.06 -5.98 -10.77
N HIS A 21 22.93 -5.26 -11.86
CA HIS A 21 21.64 -4.83 -12.40
C HIS A 21 21.23 -5.73 -13.56
N LEU A 22 19.97 -6.16 -13.60
CA LEU A 22 19.48 -7.03 -14.68
C LEU A 22 19.70 -6.41 -16.07
N ALA A 23 19.56 -5.08 -16.16
CA ALA A 23 19.79 -4.34 -17.39
C ALA A 23 21.26 -4.36 -17.88
N SER A 24 22.21 -4.81 -17.05
CA SER A 24 23.60 -4.99 -17.47
C SER A 24 23.88 -6.34 -18.13
N LEU A 25 22.89 -7.22 -18.21
CA LEU A 25 22.98 -8.51 -18.90
C LEU A 25 22.47 -8.36 -20.34
N ASP A 26 23.25 -8.80 -21.31
CA ASP A 26 22.89 -8.75 -22.72
C ASP A 26 21.68 -9.62 -23.04
N CYS A 27 21.53 -10.75 -22.33
CA CYS A 27 20.45 -11.69 -22.52
C CYS A 27 20.08 -12.41 -21.22
N VAL A 28 18.79 -12.47 -20.91
CA VAL A 28 18.25 -13.17 -19.73
C VAL A 28 17.31 -14.28 -20.21
N VAL A 29 17.92 -15.34 -20.76
CA VAL A 29 17.21 -16.52 -21.24
C VAL A 29 17.74 -17.75 -20.50
N ALA A 30 16.85 -18.66 -20.11
CA ALA A 30 17.23 -19.95 -19.57
C ALA A 30 17.69 -20.85 -20.72
N GLU A 31 18.88 -21.41 -20.63
CA GLU A 31 19.41 -22.42 -21.55
C GLU A 31 18.93 -23.81 -21.17
N ALA A 32 18.90 -24.10 -19.87
CA ALA A 32 18.39 -25.36 -19.33
C ALA A 32 17.66 -25.12 -18.01
N ILE A 33 16.63 -25.92 -17.75
CA ILE A 33 15.85 -25.92 -16.52
C ILE A 33 15.76 -27.36 -16.02
N ASP A 34 16.25 -27.61 -14.81
CA ASP A 34 16.24 -28.92 -14.17
C ASP A 34 15.42 -28.86 -12.87
N PRO A 35 14.11 -29.27 -12.89
CA PRO A 35 13.27 -29.29 -11.71
C PRO A 35 13.50 -30.60 -10.93
N THR A 36 13.48 -30.47 -9.58
CA THR A 36 13.51 -31.57 -8.63
C THR A 36 12.39 -31.42 -7.58
N SER A 37 12.23 -32.39 -6.69
CA SER A 37 11.31 -32.28 -5.55
C SER A 37 11.70 -31.15 -4.59
N GLU A 38 12.98 -30.81 -4.52
CA GLU A 38 13.55 -29.85 -3.57
C GLU A 38 13.64 -28.42 -4.14
N GLY A 39 13.53 -28.25 -5.45
CA GLY A 39 13.65 -26.95 -6.08
C GLY A 39 13.92 -27.04 -7.58
N VAL A 40 14.47 -25.95 -8.14
CA VAL A 40 14.83 -25.89 -9.56
C VAL A 40 16.23 -25.31 -9.74
N THR A 41 17.02 -25.94 -10.59
CA THR A 41 18.29 -25.42 -11.10
C THR A 41 18.05 -24.84 -12.49
N ILE A 42 18.55 -23.63 -12.73
CA ILE A 42 18.45 -22.94 -14.02
C ILE A 42 19.84 -22.57 -14.49
N CYS A 43 20.23 -23.07 -15.66
CA CYS A 43 21.40 -22.60 -16.39
C CYS A 43 21.00 -21.48 -17.33
N TRP A 44 21.69 -20.36 -17.27
CA TRP A 44 21.38 -19.16 -18.05
C TRP A 44 22.37 -19.00 -19.20
N VAL A 45 21.95 -18.39 -20.29
CA VAL A 45 22.78 -18.13 -21.48
C VAL A 45 24.02 -17.27 -21.14
N ASP A 46 23.97 -16.45 -20.08
CA ASP A 46 25.10 -15.70 -19.57
C ASP A 46 26.17 -16.56 -18.85
N GLY A 47 26.02 -17.88 -18.84
CA GLY A 47 26.91 -18.86 -18.19
C GLY A 47 26.68 -18.99 -16.68
N HIS A 48 25.70 -18.28 -16.12
CA HIS A 48 25.37 -18.38 -14.70
C HIS A 48 24.43 -19.56 -14.42
N THR A 49 24.63 -20.22 -13.26
CA THR A 49 23.72 -21.26 -12.76
C THR A 49 23.07 -20.78 -11.47
N SER A 50 21.75 -20.81 -11.42
CA SER A 50 20.95 -20.44 -10.23
C SER A 50 20.24 -21.67 -9.68
N TYR A 51 20.21 -21.82 -8.37
CA TYR A 51 19.36 -22.78 -7.67
C TYR A 51 18.32 -22.02 -6.84
N TYR A 52 17.06 -22.44 -6.95
CA TYR A 52 15.94 -21.92 -6.19
C TYR A 52 15.29 -23.06 -5.43
N SER A 53 15.37 -23.03 -4.11
CA SER A 53 14.69 -24.03 -3.28
C SER A 53 13.17 -23.92 -3.44
N ARG A 54 12.47 -25.02 -3.20
CA ARG A 54 11.00 -25.04 -3.17
C ARG A 54 10.43 -23.99 -2.23
N ALA A 55 10.98 -23.89 -1.00
CA ALA A 55 10.55 -22.91 -0.02
C ALA A 55 10.74 -21.46 -0.52
N PHE A 56 11.84 -21.16 -1.21
CA PHE A 56 12.05 -19.86 -1.82
C PHE A 56 11.00 -19.54 -2.89
N LEU A 57 10.69 -20.50 -3.75
CA LEU A 57 9.69 -20.33 -4.81
C LEU A 57 8.30 -20.15 -4.24
N GLU A 58 7.93 -20.96 -3.26
CA GLU A 58 6.64 -20.86 -2.56
C GLU A 58 6.49 -19.51 -1.85
N ALA A 59 7.50 -19.05 -1.12
CA ALA A 59 7.50 -17.74 -0.46
C ALA A 59 7.44 -16.57 -1.47
N THR A 60 8.05 -16.73 -2.65
CA THR A 60 8.02 -15.72 -3.71
C THR A 60 6.65 -15.69 -4.41
N HIS A 61 6.02 -16.85 -4.58
CA HIS A 61 4.69 -16.99 -5.19
C HIS A 61 3.57 -16.57 -4.22
N ALA A 62 3.72 -16.87 -2.93
CA ALA A 62 2.75 -16.52 -1.89
C ALA A 62 2.59 -15.00 -1.65
N ARG A 63 3.48 -14.17 -2.22
CA ARG A 63 3.33 -12.71 -2.21
C ARG A 63 2.32 -12.25 -3.27
N SER A 64 1.13 -12.84 -3.29
CA SER A 64 0.02 -12.24 -4.02
C SER A 64 -0.43 -11.00 -3.28
N THR A 65 -0.28 -9.83 -3.91
CA THR A 65 -0.94 -8.63 -3.43
C THR A 65 -2.44 -8.90 -3.39
N PRO A 66 -3.13 -8.61 -2.29
CA PRO A 66 -4.59 -8.70 -2.27
C PRO A 66 -5.18 -7.96 -3.46
N THR A 67 -6.13 -8.58 -4.13
CA THR A 67 -6.81 -7.96 -5.26
C THR A 67 -7.91 -7.06 -4.73
N TRP A 68 -7.95 -5.81 -5.22
CA TRP A 68 -9.06 -4.89 -4.93
C TRP A 68 -10.41 -5.54 -5.26
N GLN A 69 -11.39 -5.30 -4.40
CA GLN A 69 -12.76 -5.77 -4.56
C GLN A 69 -13.73 -4.59 -4.49
N PRO A 70 -14.66 -4.45 -5.45
CA PRO A 70 -15.65 -3.39 -5.42
C PRO A 70 -16.54 -3.50 -4.19
N TRP A 71 -16.87 -2.34 -3.61
CA TRP A 71 -17.75 -2.30 -2.45
C TRP A 71 -19.17 -2.72 -2.85
N ARG A 72 -19.81 -3.43 -1.94
CA ARG A 72 -21.24 -3.71 -2.01
C ARG A 72 -22.00 -2.53 -1.42
N GLU A 73 -23.32 -2.47 -1.68
CA GLU A 73 -24.18 -1.39 -1.16
C GLU A 73 -24.18 -1.29 0.37
N ASP A 74 -23.98 -2.41 1.05
CA ASP A 74 -23.92 -2.53 2.52
C ASP A 74 -22.49 -2.54 3.06
N TYR A 75 -21.48 -2.22 2.23
CA TYR A 75 -20.10 -2.23 2.67
C TYR A 75 -19.86 -1.22 3.78
N PHE A 76 -19.26 -1.70 4.86
CA PHE A 76 -18.70 -0.90 5.94
C PHE A 76 -17.36 -1.51 6.37
N PRO A 77 -16.27 -0.72 6.50
CA PRO A 77 -14.97 -1.25 6.89
C PRO A 77 -15.00 -1.79 8.32
N ASN A 78 -14.27 -2.86 8.56
CA ASN A 78 -14.03 -3.30 9.93
C ASN A 78 -13.24 -2.22 10.70
N CYS A 79 -13.55 -2.11 12.00
CA CYS A 79 -12.86 -1.19 12.89
C CYS A 79 -11.85 -1.97 13.73
N TYR A 80 -10.58 -1.64 13.61
CA TYR A 80 -9.50 -2.26 14.36
C TYR A 80 -9.08 -1.36 15.53
N ASP A 81 -8.66 -1.96 16.64
CA ASP A 81 -8.09 -1.21 17.76
C ASP A 81 -6.67 -0.73 17.41
N PHE A 82 -6.38 0.55 17.62
CA PHE A 82 -5.10 1.15 17.25
C PHE A 82 -3.92 0.54 17.99
N LEU A 83 -4.06 0.22 19.28
CA LEU A 83 -2.97 -0.37 20.07
C LEU A 83 -2.72 -1.82 19.64
N ALA A 84 -3.78 -2.58 19.36
CA ALA A 84 -3.64 -3.92 18.80
C ALA A 84 -2.96 -3.86 17.42
N PHE A 85 -3.38 -2.96 16.56
CA PHE A 85 -2.73 -2.73 15.24
C PHE A 85 -1.23 -2.41 15.38
N GLN A 86 -0.82 -1.69 16.42
CA GLN A 86 0.58 -1.36 16.67
C GLN A 86 1.40 -2.53 17.21
N SER A 87 0.82 -3.38 18.06
CA SER A 87 1.56 -4.36 18.87
C SER A 87 1.37 -5.83 18.47
N ASP A 88 0.32 -6.14 17.69
CA ASP A 88 -0.04 -7.49 17.26
C ASP A 88 0.08 -7.60 15.74
N ASP A 89 0.97 -8.48 15.29
CA ASP A 89 1.25 -8.68 13.85
C ASP A 89 0.09 -9.37 13.12
N ASP A 90 -0.70 -10.20 13.78
CA ASP A 90 -1.88 -10.85 13.18
C ASP A 90 -3.00 -9.82 12.98
N CYS A 91 -3.23 -8.94 13.95
CA CYS A 91 -4.14 -7.82 13.84
C CYS A 91 -3.70 -6.88 12.70
N ALA A 92 -2.43 -6.48 12.67
CA ALA A 92 -1.89 -5.61 11.63
C ALA A 92 -2.00 -6.24 10.24
N THR A 93 -1.68 -7.53 10.10
CA THR A 93 -1.80 -8.27 8.83
C THR A 93 -3.24 -8.30 8.33
N SER A 94 -4.20 -8.56 9.21
CA SER A 94 -5.63 -8.58 8.88
C SER A 94 -6.11 -7.20 8.43
N ALA A 95 -5.78 -6.16 9.18
CA ALA A 95 -6.14 -4.77 8.89
C ALA A 95 -5.53 -4.27 7.56
N ILE A 96 -4.24 -4.55 7.33
CA ILE A 96 -3.55 -4.17 6.08
C ILE A 96 -4.10 -4.96 4.89
N THR A 97 -4.44 -6.23 5.06
CA THR A 97 -5.04 -7.05 4.01
C THR A 97 -6.40 -6.47 3.60
N GLU A 98 -7.26 -6.11 4.55
CA GLU A 98 -8.53 -5.45 4.27
C GLU A 98 -8.30 -4.09 3.57
N PHE A 99 -7.37 -3.29 4.08
CA PHE A 99 -7.03 -2.00 3.46
C PHE A 99 -6.59 -2.15 1.99
N LEU A 100 -5.77 -3.14 1.69
CA LEU A 100 -5.30 -3.39 0.31
C LEU A 100 -6.41 -3.91 -0.61
N THR A 101 -7.46 -4.52 -0.06
CA THR A 101 -8.59 -5.03 -0.85
C THR A 101 -9.71 -4.02 -1.00
N SER A 102 -9.95 -3.18 0.00
CA SER A 102 -11.08 -2.24 0.03
C SER A 102 -10.68 -0.77 -0.15
N GLY A 103 -9.40 -0.43 0.10
CA GLY A 103 -8.91 0.94 0.06
C GLY A 103 -9.18 1.76 1.32
N VAL A 104 -9.80 1.17 2.36
CA VAL A 104 -10.15 1.86 3.61
C VAL A 104 -9.67 1.08 4.81
N LEU A 105 -9.10 1.78 5.78
CA LEU A 105 -8.74 1.26 7.10
C LEU A 105 -9.35 2.16 8.16
N LEU A 106 -10.15 1.60 9.06
CA LEU A 106 -10.73 2.31 10.19
C LEU A 106 -10.07 1.84 11.50
N LEU A 107 -9.47 2.78 12.22
CA LEU A 107 -8.82 2.52 13.50
C LEU A 107 -9.54 3.29 14.62
N SER A 108 -9.78 2.62 15.74
CA SER A 108 -10.36 3.22 16.95
C SER A 108 -9.35 3.24 18.09
N GLY A 109 -9.60 4.06 19.10
CA GLY A 109 -8.77 4.12 20.29
C GLY A 109 -7.37 4.71 20.08
N ALA A 110 -7.19 5.49 19.03
CA ALA A 110 -5.88 6.08 18.69
C ALA A 110 -5.40 7.16 19.68
N GLY A 111 -6.27 7.63 20.57
CA GLY A 111 -5.94 8.73 21.50
C GLY A 111 -5.96 10.10 20.84
N GLN A 112 -5.37 11.10 21.50
CA GLN A 112 -5.30 12.49 21.02
C GLN A 112 -3.85 13.02 21.02
N GLU A 113 -2.90 12.13 21.11
CA GLU A 113 -1.48 12.46 21.13
C GLU A 113 -1.01 12.95 19.77
N ASP A 114 -0.15 13.96 19.77
CA ASP A 114 0.36 14.61 18.55
C ASP A 114 1.16 13.65 17.66
N ASP A 115 1.77 12.61 18.25
CA ASP A 115 2.59 11.62 17.55
C ASP A 115 1.79 10.42 16.96
N THR A 116 0.46 10.42 17.11
CA THR A 116 -0.39 9.30 16.67
C THR A 116 -0.20 8.95 15.20
N LEU A 117 -0.13 9.92 14.31
CA LEU A 117 0.08 9.70 12.88
C LEU A 117 1.51 9.23 12.56
N GLU A 118 2.49 9.67 13.35
CA GLU A 118 3.87 9.17 13.24
C GLU A 118 3.93 7.68 13.63
N ARG A 119 3.30 7.30 14.72
CA ARG A 119 3.19 5.91 15.15
C ARG A 119 2.46 5.04 14.11
N LEU A 120 1.39 5.57 13.50
CA LEU A 120 0.72 4.88 12.39
C LEU A 120 1.67 4.59 11.24
N SER A 121 2.57 5.52 10.94
CA SER A 121 3.54 5.40 9.86
C SER A 121 4.57 4.28 10.06
N GLU A 122 4.83 3.87 11.30
CA GLU A 122 5.74 2.75 11.61
C GLU A 122 5.26 1.41 11.02
N ARG A 123 3.95 1.25 10.86
CA ARG A 123 3.34 0.06 10.25
C ARG A 123 3.04 0.20 8.76
N LEU A 124 2.65 1.40 8.31
CA LEU A 124 2.21 1.62 6.93
C LEU A 124 3.33 2.12 6.01
N GLY A 125 4.35 2.75 6.58
CA GLY A 125 5.46 3.34 5.83
C GLY A 125 5.60 4.85 6.06
N PRO A 126 6.67 5.47 5.57
CA PRO A 126 7.02 6.84 5.90
C PRO A 126 5.97 7.84 5.41
N VAL A 127 5.66 8.82 6.27
CA VAL A 127 4.80 9.94 5.91
C VAL A 127 5.47 10.75 4.79
N ARG A 128 4.74 10.96 3.70
CA ARG A 128 5.20 11.78 2.58
C ARG A 128 4.89 13.24 2.86
N GLU A 129 5.91 14.06 2.85
CA GLU A 129 5.75 15.51 2.88
C GLU A 129 5.19 16.01 1.55
N VAL A 130 4.22 16.91 1.60
CA VAL A 130 3.56 17.52 0.45
C VAL A 130 3.60 19.04 0.57
N LEU A 131 2.84 19.75 -0.27
CA LEU A 131 2.80 21.22 -0.30
C LEU A 131 2.49 21.87 1.05
N PHE A 132 1.70 21.20 1.88
CA PHE A 132 1.23 21.82 3.12
C PHE A 132 2.18 21.57 4.29
N GLU A 133 2.54 20.43 4.59
CA GLU A 133 3.46 20.01 5.66
C GLU A 133 3.46 18.47 5.67
N ARG A 134 4.30 17.90 6.51
CA ARG A 134 4.32 16.46 6.73
C ARG A 134 3.03 15.97 7.41
N ILE A 135 2.61 16.67 8.46
CA ILE A 135 1.34 16.49 9.17
C ILE A 135 0.78 17.88 9.43
N HIS A 136 -0.46 18.12 9.05
CA HIS A 136 -1.09 19.42 9.27
C HIS A 136 -2.47 19.27 9.92
N ASN A 137 -2.86 20.31 10.66
CA ASN A 137 -4.15 20.35 11.34
C ASN A 137 -5.25 20.89 10.42
N VAL A 138 -6.32 20.13 10.24
CA VAL A 138 -7.52 20.55 9.54
C VAL A 138 -8.50 21.11 10.57
N ARG A 139 -8.78 22.42 10.49
CA ARG A 139 -9.71 23.13 11.38
C ARG A 139 -10.29 24.33 10.66
N VAL A 140 -11.43 24.82 11.13
CA VAL A 140 -11.96 26.10 10.65
C VAL A 140 -11.00 27.22 11.07
N ASP A 141 -10.51 28.00 10.10
CA ASP A 141 -9.58 29.09 10.31
C ASP A 141 -10.07 30.32 9.53
N PRO A 142 -10.32 31.48 10.22
CA PRO A 142 -10.75 32.71 9.54
C PRO A 142 -9.73 33.23 8.50
N HIS A 143 -8.49 32.82 8.61
CA HIS A 143 -7.39 33.15 7.67
C HIS A 143 -6.98 31.98 6.80
N GLY A 144 -7.83 30.94 6.75
CA GLY A 144 -7.59 29.74 5.94
C GLY A 144 -7.45 30.06 4.46
N TYR A 145 -6.55 29.36 3.79
CA TYR A 145 -6.23 29.57 2.38
C TYR A 145 -6.88 28.56 1.42
N ASN A 146 -7.66 27.62 1.95
CA ASN A 146 -8.42 26.65 1.15
C ASN A 146 -9.78 26.31 1.80
N VAL A 147 -10.64 25.61 1.05
CA VAL A 147 -12.00 25.25 1.49
C VAL A 147 -12.00 24.33 2.72
N ALA A 148 -10.99 23.50 2.92
CA ALA A 148 -10.87 22.63 4.09
C ALA A 148 -10.75 23.40 5.42
N HIS A 149 -10.37 24.67 5.38
CA HIS A 149 -10.35 25.56 6.55
C HIS A 149 -11.70 26.30 6.79
N THR A 150 -12.74 25.92 6.11
CA THR A 150 -14.08 26.52 6.24
C THR A 150 -15.10 25.52 6.75
N SER A 151 -16.28 26.00 7.11
CA SER A 151 -17.43 25.15 7.44
C SER A 151 -18.24 24.70 6.22
N LEU A 152 -17.78 24.99 5.01
CA LEU A 152 -18.46 24.59 3.77
C LEU A 152 -18.29 23.11 3.49
N PRO A 153 -19.30 22.44 2.90
CA PRO A 153 -19.16 21.05 2.51
C PRO A 153 -18.16 20.92 1.35
N LEU A 154 -17.33 19.89 1.42
CA LEU A 154 -16.43 19.48 0.35
C LEU A 154 -17.08 18.34 -0.44
N PRO A 155 -17.23 18.47 -1.77
CA PRO A 155 -17.66 17.34 -2.59
C PRO A 155 -16.61 16.23 -2.60
N PRO A 156 -16.96 14.99 -2.98
CA PRO A 156 -15.97 13.93 -3.16
C PRO A 156 -14.84 14.34 -4.10
N HIS A 157 -13.60 14.13 -3.67
CA HIS A 157 -12.40 14.49 -4.41
C HIS A 157 -11.23 13.62 -3.98
N ASN A 158 -10.17 13.64 -4.75
CA ASN A 158 -8.86 13.11 -4.38
C ASN A 158 -7.90 14.26 -4.13
N ASP A 159 -7.15 14.18 -3.05
CA ASP A 159 -6.11 15.16 -2.77
C ASP A 159 -4.94 15.01 -3.75
N PHE A 160 -4.38 16.16 -4.15
CA PHE A 160 -3.20 16.22 -5.02
C PHE A 160 -3.34 15.47 -6.36
N ALA A 161 -4.54 15.35 -6.91
CA ALA A 161 -4.77 14.68 -8.19
C ALA A 161 -3.97 15.29 -9.36
N SER A 162 -3.51 16.54 -9.22
CA SER A 162 -2.66 17.22 -10.21
C SER A 162 -1.16 16.85 -10.12
N TYR A 163 -0.74 16.13 -9.08
CA TYR A 163 0.64 15.68 -8.97
C TYR A 163 0.88 14.52 -9.94
N SER A 164 2.07 14.50 -10.58
CA SER A 164 2.50 13.35 -11.39
C SER A 164 2.55 12.04 -10.57
N TRP A 165 2.81 12.15 -9.27
CA TRP A 165 2.80 11.07 -8.30
C TRP A 165 2.04 11.53 -7.05
N PRO A 166 0.73 11.44 -7.02
CA PRO A 166 -0.05 11.80 -5.84
C PRO A 166 0.28 10.88 -4.66
N PRO A 167 0.06 11.31 -3.41
CA PRO A 167 0.10 10.43 -2.25
C PRO A 167 -0.87 9.25 -2.44
N SER A 168 -0.41 8.05 -2.13
CA SER A 168 -1.21 6.83 -2.32
C SER A 168 -2.23 6.61 -1.19
N VAL A 169 -1.96 7.15 -0.01
CA VAL A 169 -2.75 6.97 1.21
C VAL A 169 -2.87 8.30 1.93
N GLN A 170 -4.06 8.59 2.42
CA GLN A 170 -4.32 9.69 3.34
C GLN A 170 -4.77 9.13 4.69
N ALA A 171 -4.17 9.61 5.76
CA ALA A 171 -4.60 9.31 7.13
C ALA A 171 -5.23 10.55 7.76
N LEU A 172 -6.44 10.40 8.28
CA LEU A 172 -7.15 11.44 9.03
C LEU A 172 -7.29 11.00 10.48
N HIS A 173 -6.75 11.78 11.40
CA HIS A 173 -6.87 11.54 12.84
C HIS A 173 -7.83 12.56 13.45
N MET A 174 -8.92 12.06 14.03
CA MET A 174 -9.93 12.89 14.69
C MET A 174 -9.48 13.22 16.11
N LEU A 175 -8.96 14.42 16.33
CA LEU A 175 -8.52 14.91 17.63
C LEU A 175 -9.70 15.36 18.51
N VAL A 176 -10.68 16.05 17.91
CA VAL A 176 -11.86 16.57 18.59
C VAL A 176 -13.09 16.35 17.72
N ASN A 177 -14.13 15.78 18.26
CA ASN A 177 -15.39 15.51 17.57
C ASN A 177 -16.59 16.04 18.39
N ASP A 178 -16.61 17.33 18.64
CA ASP A 178 -17.65 18.01 19.41
C ASP A 178 -18.73 18.65 18.55
N ALA A 179 -18.56 18.61 17.22
CA ALA A 179 -19.49 19.19 16.28
C ALA A 179 -20.65 18.24 15.96
N VAL A 180 -21.82 18.82 15.69
CA VAL A 180 -22.96 18.09 15.08
C VAL A 180 -22.85 18.19 13.57
N GLY A 181 -22.72 17.05 12.88
CA GLY A 181 -22.45 16.98 11.44
C GLY A 181 -20.96 16.87 11.12
N GLY A 182 -20.57 17.27 9.90
CA GLY A 182 -19.17 17.19 9.45
C GLY A 182 -18.70 15.75 9.20
N ASN A 183 -19.61 14.82 8.88
CA ASN A 183 -19.26 13.43 8.58
C ASN A 183 -18.42 13.34 7.30
N SER A 184 -17.41 12.50 7.33
CA SER A 184 -16.66 12.13 6.13
C SER A 184 -17.42 11.10 5.31
N THR A 185 -17.50 11.33 4.02
CA THR A 185 -18.05 10.37 3.05
C THR A 185 -16.91 9.83 2.21
N ILE A 186 -16.82 8.53 2.12
CA ILE A 186 -15.81 7.83 1.31
C ILE A 186 -16.55 7.08 0.20
N LEU A 187 -16.01 7.16 -1.03
CA LEU A 187 -16.60 6.51 -2.21
C LEU A 187 -15.56 5.56 -2.83
N ASP A 188 -16.05 4.40 -3.27
CA ASP A 188 -15.27 3.50 -4.11
C ASP A 188 -15.23 4.01 -5.55
N GLY A 189 -14.23 4.81 -5.87
CA GLY A 189 -14.06 5.39 -7.20
C GLY A 189 -13.88 4.33 -8.30
N TRP A 190 -13.25 3.21 -8.00
CA TRP A 190 -13.10 2.10 -8.95
C TRP A 190 -14.42 1.38 -9.17
N GLY A 191 -15.22 1.17 -8.11
CA GLY A 191 -16.56 0.61 -8.21
C GLY A 191 -17.49 1.47 -9.07
N VAL A 192 -17.39 2.80 -8.93
CA VAL A 192 -18.11 3.75 -9.79
C VAL A 192 -17.68 3.62 -11.25
N LEU A 193 -16.36 3.58 -11.53
CA LEU A 193 -15.85 3.43 -12.90
C LEU A 193 -16.26 2.11 -13.54
N GLU A 194 -16.22 1.00 -12.81
CA GLU A 194 -16.70 -0.29 -13.31
C GLU A 194 -18.21 -0.28 -13.58
N GLY A 195 -18.99 0.46 -12.76
CA GLY A 195 -20.38 0.72 -13.02
C GLY A 195 -20.61 1.45 -14.36
N PHE A 196 -19.90 2.54 -14.58
CA PHE A 196 -19.96 3.30 -15.84
C PHE A 196 -19.59 2.42 -17.04
N ARG A 197 -18.49 1.69 -16.96
CA ARG A 197 -18.04 0.80 -18.05
C ARG A 197 -19.06 -0.27 -18.41
N ARG A 198 -19.81 -0.76 -17.43
CA ARG A 198 -20.88 -1.74 -17.65
C ARG A 198 -22.10 -1.12 -18.30
N ASP A 199 -22.47 0.08 -17.86
CA ASP A 199 -23.71 0.76 -18.29
C ASP A 199 -23.51 1.52 -19.61
N ASP A 200 -22.31 1.98 -19.90
CA ASP A 200 -21.91 2.61 -21.17
C ASP A 200 -20.53 2.07 -21.63
N PRO A 201 -20.49 0.93 -22.36
CA PRO A 201 -19.25 0.31 -22.81
C PRO A 201 -18.43 1.14 -23.81
N GLU A 202 -19.02 2.21 -24.36
CA GLU A 202 -18.38 3.11 -25.36
C GLU A 202 -17.84 4.39 -24.72
N ALA A 203 -18.04 4.61 -23.39
CA ALA A 203 -17.62 5.81 -22.68
C ALA A 203 -16.12 5.82 -22.31
#